data_6b6c843738490278e4dab4762b15b182
#
_entry.id   6b6c843738490278e4dab4762b15b182
#
_cell.length_a   1.000
_cell.length_b   1.000
_cell.length_c   1.000
_cell.angle_alpha   90.00
_cell.angle_beta   90.00
_cell.angle_gamma   90.00
#
_symmetry.space_group_name_H-M   'P 1'
#
loop_
_entity.id
_entity.type
_entity.pdbx_description
1 polymer ?
#
loop_
_entity_poly.entity_id
_entity_poly.type
_entity_poly.pdbx_seq_one_letter_code
_entity_poly.pdbx_strand_id
1 'polypeptide(L)'
;MIIVHHLNNSRSQRILWVLEELEIPYEIKFYQRGADHRAPKELRDVHPLGKSPVITDTDRGNKVVAESGAIINYLIKYYGNGRGVPTKEREDDNDFWTQFSEASLMPNLVLLLIFMLLPTQVPFFIRPILNMVGNQVRRLLICLLYTSPS
;
A
#
# COMPACT_ATOMS: atom_id res chain seq x y z
N MET A 1 -19.79 4.30 10.36
CA MET A 1 -18.65 5.25 10.20
C MET A 1 -17.36 4.47 10.01
N ILE A 2 -16.49 4.94 9.13
CA ILE A 2 -15.22 4.28 8.85
C ILE A 2 -14.12 4.88 9.75
N ILE A 3 -13.40 4.04 10.49
CA ILE A 3 -12.20 4.43 11.25
C ILE A 3 -10.96 3.93 10.49
N VAL A 4 -10.11 4.85 10.07
CA VAL A 4 -8.85 4.52 9.38
C VAL A 4 -7.71 4.46 10.40
N HIS A 5 -7.11 3.29 10.57
CA HIS A 5 -5.92 3.10 11.40
C HIS A 5 -4.67 3.51 10.62
N HIS A 6 -4.38 4.81 10.65
CA HIS A 6 -3.30 5.43 9.87
C HIS A 6 -1.96 5.31 10.59
N LEU A 7 -0.98 4.72 9.92
CA LEU A 7 0.41 4.68 10.38
C LEU A 7 1.24 5.63 9.51
N ASN A 8 2.10 6.44 10.13
CA ASN A 8 3.01 7.32 9.40
C ASN A 8 3.88 6.54 8.39
N ASN A 9 4.18 7.15 7.25
CA ASN A 9 4.95 6.54 6.16
C ASN A 9 4.44 5.15 5.74
N SER A 10 3.14 5.03 5.56
CA SER A 10 2.48 3.77 5.16
C SER A 10 1.53 3.97 3.98
N ARG A 11 1.05 2.86 3.44
CA ARG A 11 0.08 2.85 2.34
C ARG A 11 -1.31 3.34 2.73
N SER A 12 -1.57 3.64 4.01
CA SER A 12 -2.88 4.13 4.46
C SER A 12 -3.29 5.46 3.82
N GLN A 13 -2.35 6.24 3.31
CA GLN A 13 -2.66 7.44 2.51
C GLN A 13 -3.53 7.14 1.30
N ARG A 14 -3.39 5.96 0.69
CA ARG A 14 -4.23 5.54 -0.45
C ARG A 14 -5.69 5.36 -0.03
N ILE A 15 -5.90 4.88 1.19
CA ILE A 15 -7.25 4.69 1.73
C ILE A 15 -7.90 6.04 2.02
N LEU A 16 -7.15 6.98 2.61
CA LEU A 16 -7.64 8.34 2.82
C LEU A 16 -8.03 8.98 1.50
N TRP A 17 -7.18 8.86 0.46
CA TRP A 17 -7.49 9.38 -0.87
C TRP A 17 -8.79 8.78 -1.45
N VAL A 18 -8.98 7.45 -1.36
CA VAL A 18 -10.20 6.79 -1.85
C VAL A 18 -11.44 7.25 -1.07
N LEU A 19 -11.32 7.45 0.24
CA LEU A 19 -12.43 7.95 1.07
C LEU A 19 -12.84 9.37 0.66
N GLU A 20 -11.87 10.26 0.38
CA GLU A 20 -12.12 11.59 -0.15
C GLU A 20 -12.78 11.55 -1.54
N GLU A 21 -12.28 10.75 -2.48
CA GLU A 21 -12.83 10.60 -3.82
C GLU A 21 -14.27 10.06 -3.81
N LEU A 22 -14.56 9.19 -2.88
CA LEU A 22 -15.90 8.62 -2.72
C LEU A 22 -16.81 9.46 -1.79
N GLU A 23 -16.29 10.56 -1.20
CA GLU A 23 -16.99 11.43 -0.24
C GLU A 23 -17.56 10.64 0.95
N ILE A 24 -16.79 9.64 1.43
CA ILE A 24 -17.19 8.80 2.56
C ILE A 24 -16.67 9.45 3.85
N PRO A 25 -17.54 9.75 4.83
CA PRO A 25 -17.11 10.29 6.12
C PRO A 25 -16.31 9.24 6.91
N TYR A 26 -15.19 9.68 7.51
CA TYR A 26 -14.30 8.82 8.26
C TYR A 26 -13.64 9.54 9.43
N GLU A 27 -13.07 8.75 10.35
CA GLU A 27 -12.18 9.21 11.41
C GLU A 27 -10.80 8.61 11.23
N ILE A 28 -9.76 9.35 11.65
CA ILE A 28 -8.38 8.85 11.61
C ILE A 28 -7.94 8.53 13.04
N LYS A 29 -7.55 7.26 13.25
CA LYS A 29 -6.79 6.86 14.43
C LYS A 29 -5.31 6.79 14.08
N PHE A 30 -4.55 7.73 14.60
CA PHE A 30 -3.14 7.89 14.28
C PHE A 30 -2.26 6.91 15.05
N TYR A 31 -1.30 6.30 14.34
CA TYR A 31 -0.23 5.48 14.90
C TYR A 31 1.11 5.99 14.39
N GLN A 32 2.13 5.91 15.23
CA GLN A 32 3.48 6.34 14.88
C GLN A 32 4.45 5.18 14.99
N ARG A 33 5.38 5.07 14.03
CA ARG A 33 6.44 4.07 14.08
C ARG A 33 7.38 4.36 15.25
N GLY A 34 7.85 3.29 15.89
CA GLY A 34 8.91 3.38 16.88
C GLY A 34 10.25 3.79 16.28
N ALA A 35 11.25 4.00 17.13
CA ALA A 35 12.62 4.29 16.71
C ALA A 35 13.24 3.18 15.85
N ASP A 36 12.74 1.96 15.96
CA ASP A 36 13.10 0.80 15.14
C ASP A 36 12.37 0.75 13.78
N HIS A 37 11.66 1.82 13.41
CA HIS A 37 10.81 1.93 12.21
C HIS A 37 9.68 0.89 12.09
N ARG A 38 9.39 0.15 13.17
CA ARG A 38 8.31 -0.83 13.18
C ARG A 38 6.97 -0.19 13.55
N ALA A 39 5.91 -0.86 13.13
CA ALA A 39 4.56 -0.52 13.56
C ALA A 39 4.40 -0.81 15.07
N PRO A 40 3.67 0.04 15.81
CA PRO A 40 3.42 -0.18 17.22
C PRO A 40 2.57 -1.42 17.46
N LYS A 41 2.69 -2.02 18.66
CA LYS A 41 2.01 -3.28 19.01
C LYS A 41 0.48 -3.14 18.99
N GLU A 42 -0.02 -1.97 19.28
CA GLU A 42 -1.45 -1.63 19.33
C GLU A 42 -2.17 -1.89 17.99
N LEU A 43 -1.44 -1.87 16.87
CA LEU A 43 -2.02 -2.27 15.59
C LEU A 43 -2.34 -3.78 15.51
N ARG A 44 -1.70 -4.61 16.33
CA ARG A 44 -2.03 -6.04 16.42
C ARG A 44 -3.33 -6.30 17.17
N ASP A 45 -3.71 -5.39 18.07
CA ASP A 45 -4.99 -5.45 18.77
C ASP A 45 -6.14 -5.15 17.82
N VAL A 46 -5.88 -4.37 16.75
CA VAL A 46 -6.87 -4.09 15.70
C VAL A 46 -6.95 -5.24 14.70
N HIS A 47 -5.80 -5.74 14.23
CA HIS A 47 -5.73 -6.84 13.27
C HIS A 47 -4.45 -7.67 13.45
N PRO A 48 -4.51 -9.01 13.41
CA PRO A 48 -3.37 -9.91 13.70
C PRO A 48 -2.11 -9.63 12.88
N LEU A 49 -2.25 -9.11 11.65
CA LEU A 49 -1.11 -8.72 10.82
C LEU A 49 -0.28 -7.58 11.42
N GLY A 50 -0.86 -6.75 12.31
CA GLY A 50 -0.15 -5.61 12.93
C GLY A 50 0.42 -4.61 11.91
N LYS A 51 -0.27 -4.43 10.77
CA LYS A 51 0.15 -3.58 9.66
C LYS A 51 -0.93 -2.55 9.34
N SER A 52 -0.56 -1.47 8.67
CA SER A 52 -1.45 -0.48 8.09
C SER A 52 -1.28 -0.49 6.57
N PRO A 53 -2.34 -0.31 5.76
CA PRO A 53 -3.69 0.15 6.18
C PRO A 53 -4.56 -0.94 6.79
N VAL A 54 -5.37 -0.53 7.75
CA VAL A 54 -6.49 -1.29 8.31
C VAL A 54 -7.61 -0.28 8.55
N ILE A 55 -8.86 -0.68 8.30
CA ILE A 55 -10.06 0.09 8.67
C ILE A 55 -10.94 -0.71 9.61
N THR A 56 -11.71 0.01 10.42
CA THR A 56 -12.84 -0.55 11.18
C THR A 56 -14.13 0.12 10.73
N ASP A 57 -15.08 -0.67 10.31
CA ASP A 57 -16.41 -0.19 9.91
C ASP A 57 -17.40 -0.40 11.06
N THR A 58 -17.74 0.68 11.76
CA THR A 58 -18.61 0.63 12.93
C THR A 58 -20.08 0.38 12.55
N ASP A 59 -20.53 0.82 11.38
CA ASP A 59 -21.90 0.67 10.92
C ASP A 59 -22.21 -0.77 10.49
N ARG A 60 -21.17 -1.58 10.30
CA ARG A 60 -21.27 -2.98 9.91
C ARG A 60 -20.70 -3.93 10.95
N GLY A 61 -21.06 -3.70 12.23
CA GLY A 61 -20.69 -4.59 13.32
C GLY A 61 -19.21 -4.54 13.70
N ASN A 62 -18.58 -3.38 13.59
CA ASN A 62 -17.13 -3.19 13.84
C ASN A 62 -16.26 -4.10 12.95
N LYS A 63 -16.69 -4.28 11.69
CA LYS A 63 -15.93 -5.12 10.75
C LYS A 63 -14.56 -4.52 10.49
N VAL A 64 -13.53 -5.32 10.76
CA VAL A 64 -12.15 -4.95 10.46
C VAL A 64 -11.76 -5.47 9.08
N VAL A 65 -11.18 -4.60 8.23
CA VAL A 65 -10.68 -4.96 6.91
C VAL A 65 -9.24 -4.49 6.79
N ALA A 66 -8.35 -5.39 6.37
CA ALA A 66 -6.94 -5.11 6.13
C ALA A 66 -6.60 -5.34 4.64
N GLU A 67 -5.41 -4.93 4.21
CA GLU A 67 -4.87 -4.92 2.86
C GLU A 67 -5.50 -3.84 1.97
N SER A 68 -4.63 -3.07 1.28
CA SER A 68 -5.05 -1.89 0.51
C SER A 68 -6.12 -2.21 -0.54
N GLY A 69 -5.89 -3.25 -1.35
CA GLY A 69 -6.85 -3.65 -2.39
C GLY A 69 -8.17 -4.14 -1.83
N ALA A 70 -8.13 -4.93 -0.74
CA ALA A 70 -9.33 -5.43 -0.09
C ALA A 70 -10.16 -4.28 0.53
N ILE A 71 -9.49 -3.30 1.13
CA ILE A 71 -10.15 -2.11 1.69
C ILE A 71 -10.80 -1.28 0.59
N ILE A 72 -10.09 -1.01 -0.52
CA ILE A 72 -10.61 -0.25 -1.65
C ILE A 72 -11.85 -0.93 -2.22
N ASN A 73 -11.78 -2.23 -2.51
CA ASN A 73 -12.92 -2.99 -3.01
C ASN A 73 -14.09 -3.00 -2.02
N TYR A 74 -13.81 -3.08 -0.71
CA TYR A 74 -14.82 -2.99 0.33
C TYR A 74 -15.54 -1.64 0.32
N LEU A 75 -14.78 -0.54 0.26
CA LEU A 75 -15.33 0.82 0.25
C LEU A 75 -16.17 1.07 -1.01
N ILE A 76 -15.67 0.70 -2.18
CA ILE A 76 -16.40 0.81 -3.45
C ILE A 76 -17.71 0.02 -3.38
N LYS A 77 -17.65 -1.24 -2.92
CA LYS A 77 -18.81 -2.13 -2.87
C LYS A 77 -19.92 -1.64 -1.96
N TYR A 78 -19.56 -1.13 -0.77
CA TYR A 78 -20.56 -0.85 0.27
C TYR A 78 -20.88 0.62 0.44
N TYR A 79 -20.03 1.51 -0.05
CA TYR A 79 -20.15 2.95 0.17
C TYR A 79 -20.00 3.78 -1.12
N GLY A 80 -19.52 3.16 -2.21
CA GLY A 80 -19.24 3.87 -3.46
C GLY A 80 -20.47 4.41 -4.18
N ASN A 81 -21.68 3.87 -3.90
CA ASN A 81 -22.92 4.29 -4.57
C ASN A 81 -22.80 4.30 -6.11
N GLY A 82 -22.13 3.29 -6.67
CA GLY A 82 -21.83 3.18 -8.10
C GLY A 82 -20.57 3.90 -8.55
N ARG A 83 -19.95 4.73 -7.70
CA ARG A 83 -18.65 5.34 -8.00
C ARG A 83 -17.53 4.31 -7.80
N GLY A 84 -16.47 4.40 -8.62
CA GLY A 84 -15.33 3.48 -8.58
C GLY A 84 -15.61 2.10 -9.18
N VAL A 85 -16.82 1.84 -9.66
CA VAL A 85 -17.17 0.60 -10.36
C VAL A 85 -16.88 0.78 -11.86
N PRO A 86 -16.10 -0.10 -12.49
CA PRO A 86 -15.85 -0.03 -13.94
C PRO A 86 -17.14 -0.31 -14.72
N THR A 87 -17.21 0.19 -15.95
CA THR A 87 -18.23 -0.27 -16.90
C THR A 87 -17.89 -1.69 -17.35
N LYS A 88 -18.86 -2.43 -17.87
CA LYS A 88 -18.66 -3.80 -18.34
C LYS A 88 -17.53 -3.92 -19.36
N GLU A 89 -17.40 -2.94 -20.23
CA GLU A 89 -16.37 -2.89 -21.27
C GLU A 89 -14.95 -2.65 -20.71
N ARG A 90 -14.85 -2.22 -19.44
CA ARG A 90 -13.58 -1.92 -18.75
C ARG A 90 -13.31 -2.79 -17.54
N GLU A 91 -14.11 -3.82 -17.31
CA GLU A 91 -13.91 -4.75 -16.18
C GLU A 91 -12.53 -5.43 -16.26
N ASP A 92 -12.18 -5.97 -17.44
CA ASP A 92 -10.89 -6.66 -17.66
C ASP A 92 -9.70 -5.70 -17.48
N ASP A 93 -9.80 -4.47 -17.99
CA ASP A 93 -8.78 -3.44 -17.81
C ASP A 93 -8.64 -3.07 -16.33
N ASN A 94 -9.74 -2.90 -15.63
CA ASN A 94 -9.73 -2.58 -14.20
C ASN A 94 -9.06 -3.70 -13.38
N ASP A 95 -9.39 -4.95 -13.68
CA ASP A 95 -8.81 -6.09 -13.00
C ASP A 95 -7.31 -6.21 -13.31
N PHE A 96 -6.92 -6.02 -14.57
CA PHE A 96 -5.52 -5.99 -14.96
C PHE A 96 -4.74 -4.93 -14.18
N TRP A 97 -5.19 -3.67 -14.19
CA TRP A 97 -4.46 -2.58 -13.54
C TRP A 97 -4.46 -2.70 -12.02
N THR A 98 -5.52 -3.23 -11.42
CA THR A 98 -5.59 -3.51 -9.98
C THR A 98 -4.56 -4.56 -9.58
N GLN A 99 -4.50 -5.68 -10.30
CA GLN A 99 -3.53 -6.74 -10.04
C GLN A 99 -2.10 -6.29 -10.38
N PHE A 100 -1.90 -5.60 -11.49
CA PHE A 100 -0.60 -5.07 -11.89
C PHE A 100 -0.01 -4.14 -10.82
N SER A 101 -0.82 -3.25 -10.25
CA SER A 101 -0.36 -2.28 -9.24
C SER A 101 0.21 -2.94 -7.99
N GLU A 102 -0.42 -4.02 -7.51
CA GLU A 102 -0.01 -4.68 -6.25
C GLU A 102 0.93 -5.88 -6.47
N ALA A 103 0.78 -6.63 -7.56
CA ALA A 103 1.57 -7.82 -7.81
C ALA A 103 2.85 -7.56 -8.60
N SER A 104 2.83 -6.62 -9.55
CA SER A 104 3.96 -6.36 -10.45
C SER A 104 4.69 -5.06 -10.13
N LEU A 105 3.96 -3.94 -9.97
CA LEU A 105 4.57 -2.63 -9.79
C LEU A 105 5.13 -2.46 -8.37
N MET A 106 4.31 -2.71 -7.34
CA MET A 106 4.70 -2.42 -5.96
C MET A 106 5.87 -3.25 -5.44
N PRO A 107 5.98 -4.57 -5.67
CA PRO A 107 7.14 -5.34 -5.23
C PRO A 107 8.45 -4.82 -5.85
N ASN A 108 8.42 -4.45 -7.12
CA ASN A 108 9.59 -3.90 -7.81
C ASN A 108 10.00 -2.52 -7.24
N LEU A 109 9.02 -1.66 -6.93
CA LEU A 109 9.30 -0.35 -6.29
C LEU A 109 9.84 -0.51 -4.87
N VAL A 110 9.32 -1.46 -4.09
CA VAL A 110 9.83 -1.75 -2.74
C VAL A 110 11.25 -2.30 -2.80
N LEU A 111 11.53 -3.21 -3.72
CA LEU A 111 12.88 -3.75 -3.91
C LEU A 111 13.85 -2.64 -4.33
N LEU A 112 13.45 -1.78 -5.25
CA LEU A 112 14.23 -0.62 -5.65
C LEU A 112 14.54 0.30 -4.46
N LEU A 113 13.53 0.60 -3.63
CA LEU A 113 13.72 1.41 -2.41
C LEU A 113 14.72 0.78 -1.44
N ILE A 114 14.65 -0.55 -1.24
CA ILE A 114 15.60 -1.27 -0.38
C ILE A 114 17.03 -1.08 -0.89
N PHE A 115 17.26 -1.29 -2.19
CA PHE A 115 18.59 -1.12 -2.77
C PHE A 115 19.09 0.33 -2.77
N MET A 116 18.19 1.31 -2.78
CA MET A 116 18.55 2.73 -2.63
C MET A 116 18.94 3.08 -1.19
N LEU A 117 18.28 2.48 -0.20
CA LEU A 117 18.53 2.78 1.21
C LEU A 117 19.67 1.94 1.80
N LEU A 118 19.91 0.73 1.29
CA LEU A 118 20.91 -0.18 1.83
C LEU A 118 22.34 0.43 1.94
N PRO A 119 22.86 1.19 0.96
CA PRO A 119 24.16 1.82 1.06
C PRO A 119 24.27 2.84 2.20
N THR A 120 23.14 3.42 2.65
CA THR A 120 23.15 4.41 3.75
C THR A 120 23.31 3.75 5.13
N GLN A 121 23.01 2.44 5.22
CA GLN A 121 23.02 1.68 6.48
C GLN A 121 24.33 0.92 6.75
N VAL A 122 25.30 1.01 5.84
CA VAL A 122 26.56 0.25 5.93
C VAL A 122 27.77 1.17 6.06
N PRO A 123 28.90 0.66 6.61
CA PRO A 123 30.17 1.38 6.65
C PRO A 123 30.62 1.87 5.26
N PHE A 124 31.32 3.01 5.23
CA PHE A 124 31.65 3.73 4.00
C PHE A 124 32.43 2.89 2.97
N PHE A 125 33.27 1.95 3.43
CA PHE A 125 34.11 1.11 2.56
C PHE A 125 33.33 0.03 1.80
N ILE A 126 32.10 -0.33 2.26
CA ILE A 126 31.22 -1.30 1.59
C ILE A 126 30.27 -0.59 0.59
N ARG A 127 30.02 0.70 0.79
CA ARG A 127 29.08 1.49 -0.04
C ARG A 127 29.31 1.38 -1.55
N PRO A 128 30.57 1.44 -2.08
CA PRO A 128 30.80 1.36 -3.52
C PRO A 128 30.29 0.05 -4.12
N ILE A 129 30.51 -1.06 -3.42
CA ILE A 129 30.06 -2.40 -3.86
C ILE A 129 28.53 -2.46 -3.89
N LEU A 130 27.87 -1.99 -2.83
CA LEU A 130 26.41 -1.98 -2.77
C LEU A 130 25.78 -1.03 -3.80
N ASN A 131 26.40 0.10 -4.08
CA ASN A 131 25.97 1.01 -5.14
C ASN A 131 26.08 0.36 -6.52
N MET A 132 27.16 -0.39 -6.78
CA MET A 132 27.33 -1.12 -8.04
C MET A 132 26.24 -2.18 -8.21
N VAL A 133 25.99 -3.00 -7.20
CA VAL A 133 24.92 -4.01 -7.19
C VAL A 133 23.56 -3.36 -7.32
N GLY A 134 23.29 -2.31 -6.56
CA GLY A 134 22.02 -1.57 -6.60
C GLY A 134 21.74 -0.97 -7.97
N ASN A 135 22.75 -0.46 -8.66
CA ASN A 135 22.60 0.05 -10.04
C ASN A 135 22.30 -1.07 -11.04
N GLN A 136 22.87 -2.24 -10.88
CA GLN A 136 22.54 -3.41 -11.70
C GLN A 136 21.07 -3.84 -11.48
N VAL A 137 20.66 -4.00 -10.22
CA VAL A 137 19.28 -4.36 -9.86
C VAL A 137 18.28 -3.32 -10.39
N ARG A 138 18.61 -2.02 -10.26
CA ARG A 138 17.77 -0.94 -10.80
C ARG A 138 17.57 -1.06 -12.30
N ARG A 139 18.62 -1.35 -13.06
CA ARG A 139 18.52 -1.53 -14.52
C ARG A 139 17.61 -2.72 -14.87
N LEU A 140 17.75 -3.85 -14.16
CA LEU A 140 16.92 -5.03 -14.37
C LEU A 140 15.45 -4.77 -14.03
N LEU A 141 15.16 -4.12 -12.90
CA LEU A 141 13.79 -3.80 -12.48
C LEU A 141 13.11 -2.82 -13.43
N ILE A 142 13.83 -1.80 -13.89
CA ILE A 142 13.30 -0.87 -14.89
C ILE A 142 13.00 -1.61 -16.19
N CYS A 143 13.93 -2.46 -16.66
CA CYS A 143 13.72 -3.27 -17.86
C CYS A 143 12.46 -4.14 -17.74
N LEU A 144 12.26 -4.84 -16.60
CA LEU A 144 11.08 -5.67 -16.36
C LEU A 144 9.77 -4.88 -16.38
N LEU A 145 9.77 -3.64 -15.90
CA LEU A 145 8.59 -2.78 -15.93
C LEU A 145 8.26 -2.27 -17.34
N TYR A 146 9.29 -2.03 -18.18
CA TYR A 146 9.11 -1.54 -19.56
C TYR A 146 8.86 -2.64 -20.59
N THR A 147 9.26 -3.88 -20.30
CA THR A 147 9.05 -5.04 -21.19
C THR A 147 7.80 -5.82 -20.89
N SER A 148 6.93 -5.35 -20.00
CA SER A 148 5.60 -5.91 -19.83
C SER A 148 4.84 -5.77 -21.15
N PRO A 149 4.35 -6.87 -21.75
CA PRO A 149 3.70 -6.81 -23.06
C PRO A 149 2.48 -5.88 -22.99
N SER A 150 2.45 -4.96 -23.93
CA SER A 150 1.29 -4.11 -24.25
C SER A 150 0.17 -4.96 -24.82
#